data_17bef4d3db08785c426d323010a89fc4
#
_entry.id   17bef4d3db08785c426d323010a89fc4
#
_cell.length_a   1.000
_cell.length_b   1.000
_cell.length_c   1.000
_cell.angle_alpha   90.00
_cell.angle_beta   90.00
_cell.angle_gamma   90.00
#
_symmetry.space_group_name_H-M   'P 1'
#
loop_
_entity.id
_entity.type
_entity.pdbx_description
1 polymer ?
#
loop_
_entity_poly.entity_id
_entity_poly.type
_entity_poly.pdbx_seq_one_letter_code
_entity_poly.pdbx_strand_id
1 'polypeptide(L)'
;MKCQQTLIIGTILLPISFNVLATPITLQHVTTTYVNAGICSAAINVTIHDFLGESDKLYLDLEAKDKSGRVQGTSENEITYDDVQSVSGRSYSKVFIESETMCGADRTWTVQVKRAVLVVDGKRQDLLKTKQVIIDDFQPMRIKIQ
;
A
#
# COMPACT_ATOMS: atom_id res chain seq x y z
N MET A 1 68.58 -22.36 11.92
CA MET A 1 67.31 -21.90 12.50
C MET A 1 66.43 -21.44 11.34
N LYS A 2 65.39 -22.22 10.98
CA LYS A 2 64.40 -21.85 9.92
C LYS A 2 63.20 -21.29 10.59
N CYS A 3 62.89 -20.00 10.31
CA CYS A 3 61.72 -19.33 10.76
C CYS A 3 60.57 -19.67 9.80
N GLN A 4 59.58 -20.46 10.24
CA GLN A 4 58.36 -20.70 9.49
C GLN A 4 57.36 -19.55 9.78
N GLN A 5 57.08 -18.76 8.77
CA GLN A 5 55.98 -17.78 8.80
C GLN A 5 54.68 -18.50 8.45
N THR A 6 53.79 -18.59 9.41
CA THR A 6 52.41 -19.08 9.20
C THR A 6 51.56 -17.93 8.69
N LEU A 7 51.14 -18.04 7.43
CA LEU A 7 50.21 -17.08 6.80
C LEU A 7 48.79 -17.43 7.24
N ILE A 8 48.16 -16.59 8.06
CA ILE A 8 46.76 -16.72 8.45
C ILE A 8 45.93 -15.99 7.40
N ILE A 9 45.26 -16.74 6.51
CA ILE A 9 44.28 -16.20 5.55
C ILE A 9 42.94 -16.03 6.29
N GLY A 10 42.68 -14.81 6.72
CA GLY A 10 41.38 -14.45 7.28
C GLY A 10 40.33 -14.36 6.19
N THR A 11 39.40 -15.31 6.15
CA THR A 11 38.24 -15.26 5.26
C THR A 11 37.25 -14.22 5.78
N ILE A 12 37.19 -13.05 5.13
CA ILE A 12 36.16 -12.02 5.40
C ILE A 12 34.85 -12.47 4.78
N LEU A 13 33.95 -12.99 5.60
CA LEU A 13 32.56 -13.22 5.23
C LEU A 13 31.82 -11.85 5.20
N LEU A 14 31.69 -11.27 4.02
CA LEU A 14 30.82 -10.12 3.81
C LEU A 14 29.35 -10.56 3.96
N PRO A 15 28.55 -9.90 4.80
CA PRO A 15 27.13 -10.19 4.87
C PRO A 15 26.50 -9.77 3.54
N ILE A 16 26.01 -10.73 2.77
CA ILE A 16 25.18 -10.47 1.59
C ILE A 16 23.81 -10.03 2.13
N SER A 17 23.59 -8.73 2.20
CA SER A 17 22.28 -8.17 2.48
C SER A 17 21.39 -8.44 1.26
N PHE A 18 20.57 -9.46 1.35
CA PHE A 18 19.46 -9.64 0.40
C PHE A 18 18.48 -8.48 0.63
N ASN A 19 18.55 -7.47 -0.23
CA ASN A 19 17.46 -6.51 -0.37
C ASN A 19 16.27 -7.28 -0.94
N VAL A 20 15.36 -7.72 -0.08
CA VAL A 20 14.05 -8.17 -0.52
C VAL A 20 13.38 -6.94 -1.13
N LEU A 21 13.29 -6.90 -2.45
CA LEU A 21 12.54 -5.87 -3.15
C LEU A 21 11.09 -5.97 -2.66
N ALA A 22 10.63 -4.91 -1.98
CA ALA A 22 9.26 -4.86 -1.53
C ALA A 22 8.34 -4.86 -2.75
N THR A 23 7.29 -5.66 -2.71
CA THR A 23 6.29 -5.73 -3.77
C THR A 23 5.52 -4.41 -3.84
N PRO A 24 5.51 -3.70 -4.98
CA PRO A 24 4.78 -2.45 -5.09
C PRO A 24 3.28 -2.68 -5.12
N ILE A 25 2.54 -1.68 -4.63
CA ILE A 25 1.09 -1.59 -4.81
C ILE A 25 0.75 -0.35 -5.63
N THR A 26 -0.33 -0.43 -6.42
CA THR A 26 -0.90 0.73 -7.11
C THR A 26 -2.28 1.01 -6.55
N LEU A 27 -2.55 2.28 -6.24
CA LEU A 27 -3.84 2.79 -5.80
C LEU A 27 -4.44 3.66 -6.89
N GLN A 28 -5.71 3.41 -7.23
CA GLN A 28 -6.44 4.17 -8.24
C GLN A 28 -7.85 4.50 -7.75
N HIS A 29 -8.22 5.77 -7.73
CA HIS A 29 -9.61 6.16 -7.51
C HIS A 29 -10.44 5.79 -8.74
N VAL A 30 -11.52 5.03 -8.53
CA VAL A 30 -12.39 4.57 -9.62
C VAL A 30 -13.61 5.47 -9.75
N THR A 31 -14.33 5.65 -8.66
CA THR A 31 -15.57 6.44 -8.62
C THR A 31 -15.91 6.86 -7.20
N THR A 32 -16.68 7.93 -7.10
CA THR A 32 -17.35 8.31 -5.85
C THR A 32 -18.84 8.30 -6.10
N THR A 33 -19.58 7.52 -5.32
CA THR A 33 -21.03 7.33 -5.49
C THR A 33 -21.77 7.59 -4.21
N TYR A 34 -23.02 7.96 -4.37
CA TYR A 34 -23.99 8.08 -3.29
C TYR A 34 -24.48 6.67 -2.91
N VAL A 35 -24.28 6.25 -1.68
CA VAL A 35 -24.60 4.87 -1.29
C VAL A 35 -25.82 4.76 -0.39
N ASN A 36 -26.07 5.69 0.52
CA ASN A 36 -27.25 5.68 1.40
C ASN A 36 -27.41 7.01 2.13
N ALA A 37 -28.65 7.47 2.37
CA ALA A 37 -29.06 8.51 3.33
C ALA A 37 -28.06 9.68 3.59
N GLY A 38 -27.36 10.15 2.56
CA GLY A 38 -26.38 11.21 2.68
C GLY A 38 -24.91 10.74 2.72
N ILE A 39 -24.65 9.44 2.72
CA ILE A 39 -23.30 8.91 2.73
C ILE A 39 -22.79 8.71 1.30
N CYS A 40 -21.57 9.15 1.06
CA CYS A 40 -20.84 8.97 -0.17
C CYS A 40 -19.68 8.01 0.04
N SER A 41 -19.44 7.14 -0.92
CA SER A 41 -18.38 6.17 -0.90
C SER A 41 -17.46 6.37 -2.09
N ALA A 42 -16.17 6.56 -1.85
CA ALA A 42 -15.15 6.57 -2.87
C ALA A 42 -14.52 5.18 -2.96
N ALA A 43 -14.60 4.58 -4.15
CA ALA A 43 -13.99 3.29 -4.43
C ALA A 43 -12.55 3.48 -4.93
N ILE A 44 -11.62 2.78 -4.30
CA ILE A 44 -10.20 2.78 -4.64
C ILE A 44 -9.79 1.35 -4.99
N ASN A 45 -9.38 1.14 -6.23
CA ASN A 45 -8.75 -0.10 -6.65
C ASN A 45 -7.35 -0.19 -6.05
N VAL A 46 -7.04 -1.38 -5.54
CA VAL A 46 -5.73 -1.75 -5.02
C VAL A 46 -5.18 -2.85 -5.89
N THR A 47 -4.08 -2.60 -6.59
CA THR A 47 -3.33 -3.61 -7.33
C THR A 47 -2.07 -3.93 -6.57
N ILE A 48 -1.89 -5.17 -6.15
CA ILE A 48 -0.65 -5.71 -5.59
C ILE A 48 0.10 -6.35 -6.75
N HIS A 49 1.34 -5.92 -7.02
CA HIS A 49 2.12 -6.39 -8.16
C HIS A 49 2.79 -7.74 -7.91
N ASP A 50 2.07 -8.61 -7.18
CA ASP A 50 2.44 -9.99 -6.91
C ASP A 50 1.17 -10.79 -6.53
N PHE A 51 1.29 -12.11 -6.43
CA PHE A 51 0.24 -12.93 -5.82
C PHE A 51 0.27 -12.77 -4.30
N LEU A 52 -0.91 -12.51 -3.74
CA LEU A 52 -1.12 -12.59 -2.29
C LEU A 52 -1.40 -14.05 -1.94
N GLY A 53 -0.55 -14.68 -1.14
CA GLY A 53 -0.74 -16.04 -0.68
C GLY A 53 -1.75 -16.13 0.47
N GLU A 54 -2.17 -17.35 0.84
CA GLU A 54 -3.19 -17.59 1.89
C GLU A 54 -2.82 -16.99 3.26
N SER A 55 -1.52 -16.90 3.58
CA SER A 55 -1.03 -16.33 4.83
C SER A 55 -0.64 -14.86 4.75
N ASP A 56 -0.67 -14.30 3.54
CA ASP A 56 -0.22 -12.93 3.29
C ASP A 56 -1.33 -11.93 3.54
N LYS A 57 -0.96 -10.70 3.88
CA LYS A 57 -1.91 -9.63 4.19
C LYS A 57 -1.36 -8.27 3.79
N LEU A 58 -2.24 -7.43 3.28
CA LEU A 58 -1.96 -6.00 3.10
C LEU A 58 -2.83 -5.18 4.07
N TYR A 59 -2.21 -4.44 4.95
CA TYR A 59 -2.86 -3.43 5.79
C TYR A 59 -2.79 -2.07 5.10
N LEU A 60 -3.95 -1.48 4.83
CA LEU A 60 -4.06 -0.22 4.12
C LEU A 60 -5.02 0.71 4.86
N ASP A 61 -4.50 1.79 5.44
CA ASP A 61 -5.31 2.83 6.08
C ASP A 61 -5.32 4.10 5.25
N LEU A 62 -6.50 4.61 5.05
CA LEU A 62 -6.77 5.78 4.25
C LEU A 62 -7.50 6.85 5.07
N GLU A 63 -7.25 8.12 4.76
CA GLU A 63 -7.86 9.27 5.39
C GLU A 63 -8.31 10.25 4.30
N ALA A 64 -9.61 10.54 4.23
CA ALA A 64 -10.15 11.53 3.31
C ALA A 64 -10.16 12.91 3.97
N LYS A 65 -9.64 13.91 3.25
CA LYS A 65 -9.59 15.31 3.68
C LYS A 65 -10.29 16.22 2.70
N ASP A 66 -11.00 17.21 3.24
CA ASP A 66 -11.55 18.31 2.47
C ASP A 66 -10.46 19.31 2.04
N LYS A 67 -10.86 20.34 1.28
CA LYS A 67 -9.95 21.41 0.82
C LYS A 67 -9.31 22.21 1.95
N SER A 68 -9.91 22.21 3.15
CA SER A 68 -9.35 22.87 4.33
C SER A 68 -8.39 21.97 5.10
N GLY A 69 -8.18 20.71 4.66
CA GLY A 69 -7.32 19.73 5.30
C GLY A 69 -7.99 19.00 6.47
N ARG A 70 -9.29 19.21 6.72
CA ARG A 70 -10.01 18.52 7.78
C ARG A 70 -10.34 17.09 7.36
N VAL A 71 -10.13 16.15 8.28
CA VAL A 71 -10.52 14.76 8.09
C VAL A 71 -12.03 14.63 8.07
N GLN A 72 -12.54 13.98 7.05
CA GLN A 72 -13.97 13.78 6.81
C GLN A 72 -14.36 12.30 6.78
N GLY A 73 -13.39 11.42 6.64
CA GLY A 73 -13.59 9.99 6.68
C GLY A 73 -12.28 9.25 6.83
N THR A 74 -12.33 8.05 7.40
CA THR A 74 -11.20 7.14 7.55
C THR A 74 -11.61 5.75 7.10
N SER A 75 -10.66 4.97 6.62
CA SER A 75 -10.86 3.57 6.24
C SER A 75 -9.64 2.76 6.66
N GLU A 76 -9.86 1.73 7.45
CA GLU A 76 -8.85 0.77 7.87
C GLU A 76 -9.17 -0.57 7.21
N ASN A 77 -8.23 -1.08 6.43
CA ASN A 77 -8.45 -2.27 5.63
C ASN A 77 -7.36 -3.30 5.91
N GLU A 78 -7.77 -4.54 6.10
CA GLU A 78 -6.94 -5.73 6.04
C GLU A 78 -7.37 -6.51 4.79
N ILE A 79 -6.51 -6.56 3.78
CA ILE A 79 -6.75 -7.27 2.52
C ILE A 79 -6.01 -8.61 2.62
N THR A 80 -6.75 -9.68 2.50
CA THR A 80 -6.27 -11.06 2.57
C THR A 80 -6.40 -11.76 1.22
N TYR A 81 -5.94 -13.00 1.14
CA TYR A 81 -6.11 -13.84 -0.04
C TYR A 81 -7.57 -13.95 -0.51
N ASP A 82 -8.52 -14.02 0.43
CA ASP A 82 -9.96 -14.14 0.12
C ASP A 82 -10.56 -12.85 -0.43
N ASP A 83 -9.91 -11.71 -0.22
CA ASP A 83 -10.37 -10.38 -0.65
C ASP A 83 -9.84 -9.98 -2.04
N VAL A 84 -9.03 -10.84 -2.67
CA VAL A 84 -8.37 -10.52 -3.93
C VAL A 84 -8.79 -11.44 -5.08
N GLN A 85 -8.74 -10.89 -6.27
CA GLN A 85 -8.76 -11.66 -7.52
C GLN A 85 -7.35 -11.66 -8.11
N SER A 86 -6.77 -12.85 -8.25
CA SER A 86 -5.39 -12.98 -8.77
C SER A 86 -5.41 -13.36 -10.25
N VAL A 87 -4.81 -12.48 -11.08
CA VAL A 87 -4.71 -12.67 -12.54
C VAL A 87 -3.34 -12.21 -13.01
N SER A 88 -2.70 -13.02 -13.85
CA SER A 88 -1.44 -12.67 -14.55
C SER A 88 -0.33 -12.16 -13.63
N GLY A 89 -0.14 -12.79 -12.48
CA GLY A 89 0.92 -12.43 -11.53
C GLY A 89 0.63 -11.19 -10.68
N ARG A 90 -0.64 -10.78 -10.59
CA ARG A 90 -1.08 -9.63 -9.77
C ARG A 90 -2.32 -10.00 -8.99
N SER A 91 -2.48 -9.38 -7.83
CA SER A 91 -3.68 -9.48 -7.00
C SER A 91 -4.42 -8.15 -7.00
N TYR A 92 -5.74 -8.20 -7.19
CA TYR A 92 -6.61 -7.03 -7.30
C TYR A 92 -7.64 -7.06 -6.18
N SER A 93 -7.82 -5.94 -5.51
CA SER A 93 -8.85 -5.73 -4.50
C SER A 93 -9.47 -4.35 -4.68
N LYS A 94 -10.51 -4.07 -3.91
CA LYS A 94 -11.17 -2.77 -3.87
C LYS A 94 -11.47 -2.41 -2.43
N VAL A 95 -11.08 -1.22 -2.04
CA VAL A 95 -11.39 -0.64 -0.73
C VAL A 95 -12.27 0.59 -0.90
N PHE A 96 -12.97 0.95 0.17
CA PHE A 96 -13.89 2.08 0.17
C PHE A 96 -13.55 3.02 1.31
N ILE A 97 -13.70 4.31 1.06
CA ILE A 97 -13.69 5.33 2.09
C ILE A 97 -14.99 6.10 2.03
N GLU A 98 -15.64 6.26 3.16
CA GLU A 98 -16.99 6.82 3.25
C GLU A 98 -17.01 8.13 4.02
N SER A 99 -17.87 9.06 3.57
CA SER A 99 -18.08 10.35 4.21
C SER A 99 -19.41 10.94 3.80
N GLU A 100 -20.09 11.62 4.73
CA GLU A 100 -21.34 12.34 4.46
C GLU A 100 -21.17 13.52 3.49
N THR A 101 -19.97 14.04 3.34
CA THR A 101 -19.70 15.29 2.59
C THR A 101 -18.97 15.07 1.27
N MET A 102 -18.57 13.84 0.96
CA MET A 102 -17.68 13.53 -0.17
C MET A 102 -18.34 13.64 -1.55
N CYS A 103 -19.68 13.56 -1.66
CA CYS A 103 -20.40 13.68 -2.91
C CYS A 103 -20.67 15.13 -3.37
N GLY A 104 -20.22 16.11 -2.64
CA GLY A 104 -20.36 17.51 -3.07
C GLY A 104 -19.70 17.75 -4.43
N ALA A 105 -20.24 18.73 -5.18
CA ALA A 105 -19.73 19.10 -6.51
C ALA A 105 -18.25 19.55 -6.52
N ASP A 106 -17.68 19.71 -5.35
CA ASP A 106 -16.32 20.18 -5.17
C ASP A 106 -15.33 19.00 -5.27
N ARG A 107 -14.68 18.90 -6.42
CA ARG A 107 -13.70 17.84 -6.76
C ARG A 107 -12.37 17.98 -6.03
N THR A 108 -12.31 18.66 -4.90
CA THR A 108 -11.07 19.00 -4.18
C THR A 108 -10.74 18.06 -3.02
N TRP A 109 -11.34 16.88 -2.98
CA TRP A 109 -11.04 15.86 -1.99
C TRP A 109 -9.67 15.25 -2.20
N THR A 110 -8.97 15.02 -1.09
CA THR A 110 -7.69 14.30 -1.09
C THR A 110 -7.81 13.09 -0.19
N VAL A 111 -7.48 11.92 -0.71
CA VAL A 111 -7.28 10.70 0.09
C VAL A 111 -5.80 10.59 0.42
N GLN A 112 -5.48 10.50 1.71
CA GLN A 112 -4.12 10.34 2.20
C GLN A 112 -3.90 8.90 2.65
N VAL A 113 -2.81 8.27 2.17
CA VAL A 113 -2.40 6.95 2.62
C VAL A 113 -1.64 7.11 3.93
N LYS A 114 -2.19 6.58 5.02
CA LYS A 114 -1.63 6.67 6.37
C LYS A 114 -0.78 5.46 6.76
N ARG A 115 -1.17 4.30 6.29
CA ARG A 115 -0.46 3.04 6.47
C ARG A 115 -0.56 2.21 5.21
N ALA A 116 0.54 1.60 4.81
CA ALA A 116 0.57 0.56 3.80
C ALA A 116 1.65 -0.45 4.22
N VAL A 117 1.22 -1.57 4.78
CA VAL A 117 2.12 -2.61 5.29
C VAL A 117 1.73 -3.94 4.66
N LEU A 118 2.63 -4.49 3.87
CA LEU A 118 2.50 -5.82 3.28
C LEU A 118 3.20 -6.84 4.20
N VAL A 119 2.52 -7.93 4.49
CA VAL A 119 3.07 -9.08 5.22
C VAL A 119 3.11 -10.25 4.26
N VAL A 120 4.31 -10.73 3.94
CA VAL A 120 4.55 -11.89 3.06
C VAL A 120 5.44 -12.86 3.81
N ASP A 121 5.03 -14.13 3.91
CA ASP A 121 5.74 -15.17 4.67
C ASP A 121 6.08 -14.73 6.10
N GLY A 122 5.17 -14.02 6.75
CA GLY A 122 5.34 -13.47 8.11
C GLY A 122 6.28 -12.27 8.22
N LYS A 123 6.88 -11.80 7.12
CA LYS A 123 7.77 -10.63 7.09
C LYS A 123 6.98 -9.37 6.77
N ARG A 124 7.11 -8.36 7.62
CA ARG A 124 6.43 -7.06 7.45
C ARG A 124 7.29 -6.13 6.59
N GLN A 125 6.65 -5.51 5.60
CA GLN A 125 7.26 -4.52 4.71
C GLN A 125 6.42 -3.24 4.78
N ASP A 126 7.01 -2.14 5.25
CA ASP A 126 6.38 -0.82 5.24
C ASP A 126 6.55 -0.18 3.86
N LEU A 127 5.49 -0.22 3.07
CA LEU A 127 5.52 0.22 1.67
C LEU A 127 5.63 1.75 1.52
N LEU A 128 5.25 2.51 2.54
CA LEU A 128 5.46 3.96 2.55
C LEU A 128 6.94 4.29 2.71
N LYS A 129 7.62 3.65 3.67
CA LYS A 129 9.07 3.82 3.90
C LYS A 129 9.90 3.37 2.71
N THR A 130 9.49 2.29 2.05
CA THR A 130 10.20 1.76 0.88
C THR A 130 9.80 2.42 -0.43
N LYS A 131 8.86 3.39 -0.40
CA LYS A 131 8.35 4.10 -1.59
C LYS A 131 7.75 3.15 -2.64
N GLN A 132 7.06 2.11 -2.18
CA GLN A 132 6.43 1.10 -3.03
C GLN A 132 4.91 1.31 -3.19
N VAL A 133 4.39 2.47 -2.82
CA VAL A 133 3.01 2.87 -3.10
C VAL A 133 3.00 3.78 -4.33
N ILE A 134 2.37 3.30 -5.40
CA ILE A 134 2.21 4.01 -6.67
C ILE A 134 0.78 4.56 -6.73
N ILE A 135 0.65 5.82 -7.09
CA ILE A 135 -0.65 6.47 -7.26
C ILE A 135 -0.93 6.63 -8.75
N ASP A 136 -2.10 6.18 -9.18
CA ASP A 136 -2.62 6.41 -10.53
C ASP A 136 -3.52 7.65 -10.52
N ASP A 137 -2.97 8.77 -11.00
CA ASP A 137 -3.57 10.11 -10.92
C ASP A 137 -4.64 10.42 -12.00
N PHE A 138 -5.04 9.44 -12.81
CA PHE A 138 -5.99 9.68 -13.92
C PHE A 138 -7.43 10.02 -13.47
N GLN A 139 -7.70 10.00 -12.17
CA GLN A 139 -9.04 10.19 -11.64
C GLN A 139 -9.21 11.53 -10.88
N PRO A 140 -10.45 12.02 -10.74
CA PRO A 140 -10.71 13.36 -10.20
C PRO A 140 -10.35 13.54 -8.72
N MET A 141 -10.24 12.45 -7.95
CA MET A 141 -9.82 12.52 -6.57
C MET A 141 -8.31 12.31 -6.46
N ARG A 142 -7.64 13.22 -5.76
CA ARG A 142 -6.20 13.08 -5.54
C ARG A 142 -5.91 12.12 -4.39
N ILE A 143 -5.09 11.12 -4.67
CA ILE A 143 -4.51 10.25 -3.66
C ILE A 143 -3.08 10.73 -3.37
N LYS A 144 -2.73 10.85 -2.10
CA LYS A 144 -1.40 11.29 -1.65
C LYS A 144 -0.81 10.32 -0.64
N ILE A 145 0.51 10.21 -0.65
CA ILE A 145 1.29 9.58 0.41
C ILE A 145 1.63 10.66 1.43
N GLN A 146 1.56 10.31 2.70
CA GLN A 146 1.93 11.21 3.79
C GLN A 146 3.46 11.30 3.92
#